data_7abb23d7d9cdc3dd1e939f64544380b7
#
_entry.id   7abb23d7d9cdc3dd1e939f64544380b7
#
_cell.length_a   1.000
_cell.length_b   1.000
_cell.length_c   1.000
_cell.angle_alpha   90.00
_cell.angle_beta   90.00
_cell.angle_gamma   90.00
#
_symmetry.space_group_name_H-M   'P 1'
#
loop_
_entity.id
_entity.type
_entity.pdbx_description
1 polymer ?
#
loop_
_entity_poly.entity_id
_entity_poly.type
_entity_poly.pdbx_seq_one_letter_code
_entity_poly.pdbx_strand_id
1 'polypeptide(L)'
;TISNAIQEIQRERGISYTQHLSSLNNKESLSIQRNSTDAALYKLLQLNQNDIETEKYLSTLRDSIDNKRISSEEILSQYIIIVSSLLEEISNINTIPFQGMEQLSTIEVKKIFFAKEKLGLLRTLISLKLHDKNALDGKKAEIKYLYYQYNTIIDEVIQSNNVEIADLLKKFTQLETSKKTFNFVEESIRSENLILDPSKWFSISTQTIDDLQATCAQALLISSDTLNNSATQAIRDSLFFLFFNIAISIIIAFFVITIVYSVYFPLEK
;
A
#
# COMPACT_ATOMS: atom_id res chain seq x y z
N THR A 1 -8.61 -2.37 5.42
CA THR A 1 -8.69 -1.45 6.55
C THR A 1 -7.52 -0.48 6.61
N ILE A 2 -6.26 -0.89 6.81
CA ILE A 2 -5.06 -0.01 6.75
C ILE A 2 -5.02 0.77 5.42
N SER A 3 -5.22 0.10 4.29
CA SER A 3 -5.29 0.72 2.96
C SER A 3 -6.33 1.85 2.88
N ASN A 4 -7.50 1.65 3.49
CA ASN A 4 -8.55 2.67 3.53
C ASN A 4 -8.17 3.85 4.42
N ALA A 5 -7.57 3.59 5.59
CA ALA A 5 -7.09 4.65 6.48
C ALA A 5 -6.01 5.51 5.77
N ILE A 6 -5.05 4.89 5.12
CA ILE A 6 -4.04 5.59 4.31
C ILE A 6 -4.71 6.48 3.25
N GLN A 7 -5.71 5.95 2.53
CA GLN A 7 -6.39 6.70 1.48
C GLN A 7 -7.12 7.93 2.03
N GLU A 8 -7.84 7.77 3.13
CA GLU A 8 -8.58 8.89 3.72
C GLU A 8 -7.64 9.95 4.30
N ILE A 9 -6.51 9.55 4.93
CA ILE A 9 -5.48 10.47 5.37
C ILE A 9 -4.83 11.22 4.19
N GLN A 10 -4.56 10.54 3.08
CA GLN A 10 -4.01 11.17 1.87
C GLN A 10 -4.99 12.18 1.24
N ARG A 11 -6.30 11.91 1.29
CA ARG A 11 -7.34 12.86 0.86
C ARG A 11 -7.40 14.06 1.79
N GLU A 12 -7.39 13.84 3.10
CA GLU A 12 -7.38 14.89 4.11
C GLU A 12 -6.16 15.79 3.96
N ARG A 13 -4.96 15.20 3.77
CA ARG A 13 -3.73 15.94 3.45
C ARG A 13 -3.93 16.90 2.28
N GLY A 14 -4.48 16.39 1.17
CA GLY A 14 -4.70 17.19 -0.03
C GLY A 14 -5.62 18.37 0.21
N ILE A 15 -6.72 18.18 0.92
CA ILE A 15 -7.69 19.22 1.24
C ILE A 15 -7.10 20.22 2.24
N SER A 16 -6.49 19.73 3.34
CA SER A 16 -5.85 20.58 4.37
C SER A 16 -4.78 21.47 3.77
N TYR A 17 -3.92 20.89 2.93
CA TYR A 17 -2.85 21.63 2.26
C TYR A 17 -3.39 22.70 1.32
N THR A 18 -4.36 22.35 0.47
CA THR A 18 -4.98 23.28 -0.49
C THR A 18 -5.71 24.41 0.24
N GLN A 19 -6.42 24.11 1.32
CA GLN A 19 -7.14 25.10 2.11
C GLN A 19 -6.19 26.05 2.84
N HIS A 20 -5.03 25.57 3.29
CA HIS A 20 -4.04 26.42 3.96
C HIS A 20 -3.41 27.42 2.98
N LEU A 21 -3.19 27.02 1.74
CA LEU A 21 -2.62 27.87 0.67
C LEU A 21 -3.62 28.83 0.05
N SER A 22 -4.83 28.36 -0.19
CA SER A 22 -5.89 29.18 -0.74
C SER A 22 -6.71 29.78 0.42
N SER A 23 -6.93 31.07 0.43
CA SER A 23 -7.92 31.69 1.33
C SER A 23 -9.38 31.22 1.04
N LEU A 24 -9.55 30.18 0.25
CA LEU A 24 -10.82 29.55 -0.06
C LEU A 24 -11.35 28.84 1.21
N ASN A 25 -12.46 29.34 1.70
CA ASN A 25 -13.09 28.88 2.93
C ASN A 25 -13.86 27.58 2.68
N ASN A 26 -13.15 26.48 2.44
CA ASN A 26 -13.75 25.15 2.17
C ASN A 26 -13.82 24.29 3.44
N LYS A 27 -14.19 24.92 4.57
CA LYS A 27 -14.25 24.26 5.90
C LYS A 27 -15.19 23.06 5.93
N GLU A 28 -16.29 23.11 5.18
CA GLU A 28 -17.25 22.01 5.12
C GLU A 28 -16.64 20.75 4.50
N SER A 29 -15.97 20.89 3.37
CA SER A 29 -15.29 19.78 2.69
C SER A 29 -14.21 19.14 3.56
N LEU A 30 -13.41 19.95 4.29
CA LEU A 30 -12.41 19.44 5.21
C LEU A 30 -13.05 18.71 6.40
N SER A 31 -14.15 19.25 6.95
CA SER A 31 -14.87 18.59 8.06
C SER A 31 -15.43 17.23 7.65
N ILE A 32 -16.04 17.14 6.47
CA ILE A 32 -16.54 15.87 5.92
C ILE A 32 -15.39 14.88 5.74
N GLN A 33 -14.27 15.31 5.19
CA GLN A 33 -13.12 14.45 4.99
C GLN A 33 -12.52 13.95 6.31
N ARG A 34 -12.40 14.81 7.32
CA ARG A 34 -11.94 14.43 8.66
C ARG A 34 -12.83 13.36 9.29
N ASN A 35 -14.15 13.48 9.16
CA ASN A 35 -15.08 12.45 9.63
C ASN A 35 -14.86 11.11 8.91
N SER A 36 -14.57 11.14 7.61
CA SER A 36 -14.24 9.93 6.83
C SER A 36 -12.92 9.30 7.30
N THR A 37 -11.91 10.12 7.56
CA THR A 37 -10.62 9.68 8.11
C THR A 37 -10.78 9.05 9.49
N ASP A 38 -11.56 9.69 10.38
CA ASP A 38 -11.82 9.19 11.74
C ASP A 38 -12.56 7.85 11.71
N ALA A 39 -13.56 7.72 10.83
CA ALA A 39 -14.27 6.45 10.64
C ALA A 39 -13.36 5.33 10.12
N ALA A 40 -12.39 5.66 9.25
CA ALA A 40 -11.43 4.69 8.72
C ALA A 40 -10.41 4.28 9.80
N LEU A 41 -9.90 5.22 10.58
CA LEU A 41 -9.00 4.96 11.72
C LEU A 41 -9.69 4.16 12.81
N TYR A 42 -10.91 4.51 13.18
CA TYR A 42 -11.68 3.75 14.17
C TYR A 42 -11.81 2.26 13.80
N LYS A 43 -12.10 1.96 12.52
CA LYS A 43 -12.13 0.58 12.03
C LYS A 43 -10.77 -0.11 12.09
N LEU A 44 -9.68 0.64 11.93
CA LEU A 44 -8.33 0.11 12.04
C LEU A 44 -7.98 -0.21 13.49
N LEU A 45 -8.28 0.69 14.42
CA LEU A 45 -8.07 0.52 15.87
C LEU A 45 -8.80 -0.70 16.44
N GLN A 46 -9.99 -1.04 15.93
CA GLN A 46 -10.71 -2.24 16.34
C GLN A 46 -9.97 -3.54 15.98
N LEU A 47 -9.09 -3.51 15.00
CA LEU A 47 -8.32 -4.67 14.54
C LEU A 47 -6.90 -4.70 15.13
N ASN A 48 -6.33 -3.54 15.42
CA ASN A 48 -4.96 -3.40 15.92
C ASN A 48 -4.89 -2.28 16.98
N GLN A 49 -4.59 -2.65 18.23
CA GLN A 49 -4.54 -1.69 19.35
C GLN A 49 -3.34 -0.72 19.29
N ASN A 50 -2.38 -0.94 18.39
CA ASN A 50 -1.16 -0.12 18.31
C ASN A 50 -1.37 1.24 17.61
N ASP A 51 -2.53 1.47 16.97
CA ASP A 51 -2.78 2.68 16.18
C ASP A 51 -3.26 3.91 17.00
N ILE A 52 -3.32 3.81 18.31
CA ILE A 52 -3.72 4.91 19.20
C ILE A 52 -2.78 6.13 19.05
N GLU A 53 -1.50 5.90 18.79
CA GLU A 53 -0.54 6.97 18.56
C GLU A 53 -0.82 7.76 17.28
N THR A 54 -1.23 7.08 16.21
CA THR A 54 -1.60 7.71 14.94
C THR A 54 -2.79 8.65 15.10
N GLU A 55 -3.84 8.23 15.81
CA GLU A 55 -5.02 9.08 16.08
C GLU A 55 -4.65 10.33 16.87
N LYS A 56 -3.88 10.17 17.94
CA LYS A 56 -3.42 11.29 18.79
C LYS A 56 -2.55 12.26 17.99
N TYR A 57 -1.64 11.74 17.18
CA TYR A 57 -0.77 12.55 16.35
C TYR A 57 -1.55 13.36 15.31
N LEU A 58 -2.52 12.71 14.63
CA LEU A 58 -3.39 13.37 13.67
C LEU A 58 -4.27 14.44 14.31
N SER A 59 -4.80 14.20 15.51
CA SER A 59 -5.57 15.19 16.27
C SER A 59 -4.73 16.44 16.59
N THR A 60 -3.49 16.25 17.04
CA THR A 60 -2.55 17.35 17.32
C THR A 60 -2.18 18.13 16.06
N LEU A 61 -2.00 17.44 14.94
CA LEU A 61 -1.73 18.05 13.64
C LEU A 61 -2.91 18.93 13.20
N ARG A 62 -4.14 18.42 13.29
CA ARG A 62 -5.37 19.16 12.95
C ARG A 62 -5.53 20.44 13.79
N ASP A 63 -5.27 20.35 15.09
CA ASP A 63 -5.29 21.55 15.97
C ASP A 63 -4.25 22.59 15.53
N SER A 64 -3.06 22.16 15.15
CA SER A 64 -2.01 23.04 14.64
C SER A 64 -2.37 23.70 13.31
N ILE A 65 -3.04 22.97 12.41
CA ILE A 65 -3.54 23.47 11.13
C ILE A 65 -4.65 24.50 11.36
N ASP A 66 -5.65 24.16 12.19
CA ASP A 66 -6.83 25.01 12.44
C ASP A 66 -6.46 26.32 13.11
N ASN A 67 -5.46 26.30 13.98
CA ASN A 67 -4.91 27.47 14.65
C ASN A 67 -3.78 28.17 13.86
N LYS A 68 -3.49 27.75 12.62
CA LYS A 68 -2.45 28.32 11.75
C LYS A 68 -1.08 28.41 12.42
N ARG A 69 -0.71 27.40 13.23
CA ARG A 69 0.56 27.35 13.97
C ARG A 69 1.72 26.78 13.17
N ILE A 70 1.44 26.19 12.02
CA ILE A 70 2.41 25.49 11.18
C ILE A 70 2.29 25.96 9.73
N SER A 71 3.39 25.90 9.00
CA SER A 71 3.47 26.23 7.57
C SER A 71 2.88 25.13 6.68
N SER A 72 2.62 25.45 5.41
CA SER A 72 2.16 24.48 4.42
C SER A 72 3.15 23.34 4.23
N GLU A 73 4.46 23.60 4.25
CA GLU A 73 5.51 22.58 4.15
C GLU A 73 5.47 21.65 5.36
N GLU A 74 5.25 22.18 6.57
CA GLU A 74 5.12 21.39 7.78
C GLU A 74 3.85 20.53 7.74
N ILE A 75 2.72 21.06 7.27
CA ILE A 75 1.49 20.30 7.05
C ILE A 75 1.79 19.07 6.19
N LEU A 76 2.43 19.30 5.02
CA LEU A 76 2.76 18.22 4.10
C LEU A 76 3.68 17.18 4.74
N SER A 77 4.76 17.61 5.41
CA SER A 77 5.73 16.72 6.05
C SER A 77 5.11 15.89 7.16
N GLN A 78 4.24 16.46 7.99
CA GLN A 78 3.58 15.75 9.08
C GLN A 78 2.60 14.66 8.58
N TYR A 79 1.82 14.95 7.55
CA TYR A 79 0.99 13.93 6.91
C TYR A 79 1.81 12.82 6.24
N ILE A 80 2.98 13.14 5.65
CA ILE A 80 3.90 12.14 5.08
C ILE A 80 4.38 11.19 6.17
N ILE A 81 4.73 11.69 7.36
CA ILE A 81 5.16 10.86 8.49
C ILE A 81 4.05 9.89 8.89
N ILE A 82 2.80 10.37 9.03
CA ILE A 82 1.66 9.52 9.38
C ILE A 82 1.44 8.42 8.33
N VAL A 83 1.42 8.79 7.05
CA VAL A 83 1.22 7.82 5.96
C VAL A 83 2.37 6.81 5.91
N SER A 84 3.62 7.27 6.11
CA SER A 84 4.80 6.40 6.10
C SER A 84 4.76 5.37 7.23
N SER A 85 4.34 5.75 8.45
CA SER A 85 4.22 4.81 9.56
C SER A 85 3.18 3.71 9.27
N LEU A 86 2.04 4.06 8.70
CA LEU A 86 1.03 3.07 8.29
C LEU A 86 1.50 2.18 7.13
N LEU A 87 2.31 2.71 6.20
CA LEU A 87 2.93 1.92 5.13
C LEU A 87 3.99 0.95 5.68
N GLU A 88 4.72 1.33 6.74
CA GLU A 88 5.64 0.45 7.44
C GLU A 88 4.91 -0.69 8.15
N GLU A 89 3.74 -0.44 8.72
CA GLU A 89 2.91 -1.51 9.30
C GLU A 89 2.50 -2.56 8.26
N ILE A 90 2.08 -2.12 7.07
CA ILE A 90 1.84 -3.05 5.95
C ILE A 90 3.11 -3.88 5.65
N SER A 91 4.29 -3.28 5.84
CA SER A 91 5.58 -3.94 5.63
C SER A 91 5.87 -5.02 6.67
N ASN A 92 5.50 -4.78 7.92
CA ASN A 92 5.79 -5.64 9.05
C ASN A 92 4.86 -6.86 9.15
N ILE A 93 3.66 -6.80 8.56
CA ILE A 93 2.75 -7.95 8.44
C ILE A 93 3.44 -9.12 7.69
N ASN A 94 4.47 -8.84 6.90
CA ASN A 94 5.19 -9.80 6.06
C ASN A 94 6.39 -10.48 6.73
N THR A 95 6.60 -10.32 8.03
CA THR A 95 7.72 -10.97 8.74
C THR A 95 7.51 -12.45 9.03
N ILE A 96 6.39 -13.04 8.60
CA ILE A 96 6.22 -14.49 8.60
C ILE A 96 7.16 -15.06 7.52
N PRO A 97 8.07 -16.01 7.82
CA PRO A 97 9.03 -16.54 6.87
C PRO A 97 8.34 -17.46 5.86
N PHE A 98 7.61 -16.89 4.92
CA PHE A 98 7.17 -17.60 3.73
C PHE A 98 8.29 -17.53 2.68
N GLN A 99 8.66 -18.67 2.11
CA GLN A 99 9.62 -18.74 1.02
C GLN A 99 8.85 -19.07 -0.27
N GLY A 100 8.90 -18.19 -1.25
CA GLY A 100 8.33 -18.47 -2.56
C GLY A 100 7.48 -17.37 -3.16
N MET A 101 6.50 -17.73 -3.99
CA MET A 101 5.58 -16.83 -4.70
C MET A 101 4.75 -15.94 -3.76
N GLU A 102 4.47 -16.41 -2.55
CA GLU A 102 3.72 -15.67 -1.52
C GLU A 102 4.45 -14.41 -1.07
N GLN A 103 5.76 -14.52 -0.87
CA GLN A 103 6.59 -13.38 -0.48
C GLN A 103 6.65 -12.33 -1.60
N LEU A 104 6.74 -12.78 -2.85
CA LEU A 104 6.76 -11.89 -4.01
C LEU A 104 5.45 -11.10 -4.14
N SER A 105 4.29 -11.75 -4.06
CA SER A 105 3.00 -11.07 -4.21
C SER A 105 2.78 -9.98 -3.17
N THR A 106 3.27 -10.17 -1.96
CA THR A 106 3.15 -9.20 -0.87
C THR A 106 4.10 -8.00 -1.06
N ILE A 107 5.31 -8.24 -1.56
CA ILE A 107 6.28 -7.18 -1.90
C ILE A 107 5.71 -6.28 -3.01
N GLU A 108 5.08 -6.85 -4.02
CA GLU A 108 4.51 -6.13 -5.15
C GLU A 108 3.32 -5.27 -4.74
N VAL A 109 2.41 -5.82 -3.93
CA VAL A 109 1.31 -5.04 -3.35
C VAL A 109 1.85 -3.84 -2.57
N LYS A 110 2.86 -4.05 -1.73
CA LYS A 110 3.52 -2.96 -0.98
C LYS A 110 4.06 -1.89 -1.92
N LYS A 111 4.76 -2.28 -2.99
CA LYS A 111 5.28 -1.35 -4.00
C LYS A 111 4.17 -0.51 -4.63
N ILE A 112 3.00 -1.11 -4.94
CA ILE A 112 1.87 -0.37 -5.49
C ILE A 112 1.36 0.68 -4.49
N PHE A 113 1.33 0.39 -3.19
CA PHE A 113 0.99 1.39 -2.16
C PHE A 113 1.99 2.55 -2.11
N PHE A 114 3.28 2.27 -2.22
CA PHE A 114 4.30 3.32 -2.32
C PHE A 114 4.15 4.16 -3.60
N ALA A 115 3.86 3.53 -4.75
CA ALA A 115 3.57 4.26 -5.98
C ALA A 115 2.36 5.19 -5.81
N LYS A 116 1.29 4.70 -5.16
CA LYS A 116 0.11 5.52 -4.86
C LYS A 116 0.44 6.72 -3.98
N GLU A 117 1.32 6.57 -2.98
CA GLU A 117 1.78 7.70 -2.16
C GLU A 117 2.53 8.74 -3.01
N LYS A 118 3.43 8.30 -3.90
CA LYS A 118 4.14 9.22 -4.82
C LYS A 118 3.17 9.98 -5.72
N LEU A 119 2.14 9.31 -6.24
CA LEU A 119 1.09 9.94 -7.04
C LEU A 119 0.28 10.97 -6.23
N GLY A 120 -0.05 10.66 -4.97
CA GLY A 120 -0.71 11.59 -4.06
C GLY A 120 0.13 12.85 -3.78
N LEU A 121 1.44 12.70 -3.60
CA LEU A 121 2.36 13.81 -3.45
C LEU A 121 2.49 14.64 -4.74
N LEU A 122 2.59 13.99 -5.90
CA LEU A 122 2.59 14.67 -7.21
C LEU A 122 1.33 15.51 -7.40
N ARG A 123 0.15 14.96 -7.06
CA ARG A 123 -1.10 15.73 -7.10
C ARG A 123 -1.00 17.00 -6.28
N THR A 124 -0.50 16.89 -5.04
CA THR A 124 -0.40 18.02 -4.12
C THR A 124 0.58 19.08 -4.62
N LEU A 125 1.79 18.70 -5.04
CA LEU A 125 2.80 19.64 -5.51
C LEU A 125 2.41 20.33 -6.82
N ILE A 126 1.79 19.60 -7.75
CA ILE A 126 1.31 20.21 -9.00
C ILE A 126 0.13 21.14 -8.74
N SER A 127 -0.76 20.79 -7.79
CA SER A 127 -1.83 21.71 -7.37
C SER A 127 -1.27 23.02 -6.82
N LEU A 128 -0.21 22.95 -5.99
CA LEU A 128 0.50 24.15 -5.52
C LEU A 128 1.02 24.97 -6.70
N LYS A 129 1.68 24.32 -7.65
CA LYS A 129 2.21 24.95 -8.86
C LYS A 129 1.14 25.71 -9.66
N LEU A 130 -0.04 25.16 -9.75
CA LEU A 130 -1.16 25.78 -10.49
C LEU A 130 -1.77 26.97 -9.74
N HIS A 131 -1.70 26.99 -8.40
CA HIS A 131 -2.21 28.10 -7.57
C HIS A 131 -1.20 29.24 -7.40
N ASP A 132 0.09 28.93 -7.25
CA ASP A 132 1.15 29.93 -7.06
C ASP A 132 2.30 29.68 -8.03
N LYS A 133 2.35 30.52 -9.06
CA LYS A 133 3.40 30.42 -10.09
C LYS A 133 4.80 30.76 -9.55
N ASN A 134 4.89 31.51 -8.46
CA ASN A 134 6.17 31.93 -7.86
C ASN A 134 6.73 30.90 -6.87
N ALA A 135 5.88 30.03 -6.30
CA ALA A 135 6.31 28.94 -5.41
C ALA A 135 7.10 27.84 -6.13
N LEU A 136 7.44 28.03 -7.39
CA LEU A 136 7.70 26.96 -8.37
C LEU A 136 9.13 26.62 -8.64
N ASP A 137 10.07 27.57 -8.60
CA ASP A 137 11.44 27.32 -9.05
C ASP A 137 12.15 26.26 -8.19
N GLY A 138 11.76 26.11 -6.92
CA GLY A 138 12.25 25.06 -6.02
C GLY A 138 11.57 23.70 -6.14
N LYS A 139 10.33 23.64 -6.63
CA LYS A 139 9.50 22.41 -6.59
C LYS A 139 9.56 21.56 -7.86
N LYS A 140 10.06 22.09 -8.97
CA LYS A 140 10.18 21.35 -10.24
C LYS A 140 11.08 20.12 -10.12
N ALA A 141 12.19 20.24 -9.41
CA ALA A 141 13.12 19.13 -9.14
C ALA A 141 12.43 18.05 -8.30
N GLU A 142 11.65 18.45 -7.30
CA GLU A 142 10.91 17.52 -6.43
C GLU A 142 9.82 16.78 -7.21
N ILE A 143 9.04 17.47 -8.06
CA ILE A 143 8.04 16.84 -8.95
C ILE A 143 8.71 15.81 -9.87
N LYS A 144 9.84 16.19 -10.51
CA LYS A 144 10.60 15.29 -11.39
C LYS A 144 11.10 14.05 -10.63
N TYR A 145 11.60 14.24 -9.41
CA TYR A 145 12.10 13.15 -8.57
C TYR A 145 10.97 12.19 -8.15
N LEU A 146 9.84 12.71 -7.69
CA LEU A 146 8.67 11.89 -7.34
C LEU A 146 8.12 11.11 -8.54
N TYR A 147 8.09 11.74 -9.70
CA TYR A 147 7.65 11.09 -10.94
C TYR A 147 8.59 9.97 -11.36
N TYR A 148 9.91 10.20 -11.25
CA TYR A 148 10.90 9.17 -11.49
C TYR A 148 10.73 7.99 -10.51
N GLN A 149 10.59 8.26 -9.21
CA GLN A 149 10.35 7.21 -8.22
C GLN A 149 9.06 6.42 -8.51
N TYR A 150 7.99 7.11 -8.86
CA TYR A 150 6.73 6.48 -9.24
C TYR A 150 6.93 5.51 -10.42
N ASN A 151 7.53 5.98 -11.51
CA ASN A 151 7.76 5.16 -12.70
C ASN A 151 8.65 3.95 -12.40
N THR A 152 9.74 4.15 -11.65
CA THR A 152 10.62 3.05 -11.25
C THR A 152 9.87 1.97 -10.50
N ILE A 153 9.01 2.33 -9.54
CA ILE A 153 8.22 1.37 -8.77
C ILE A 153 7.22 0.64 -9.67
N ILE A 154 6.53 1.36 -10.55
CA ILE A 154 5.56 0.78 -11.48
C ILE A 154 6.26 -0.21 -12.44
N ASP A 155 7.39 0.18 -13.01
CA ASP A 155 8.16 -0.68 -13.92
C ASP A 155 8.68 -1.93 -13.23
N GLU A 156 9.17 -1.82 -11.99
CA GLU A 156 9.61 -2.97 -11.20
C GLU A 156 8.47 -3.97 -10.96
N VAL A 157 7.25 -3.51 -10.68
CA VAL A 157 6.10 -4.41 -10.49
C VAL A 157 5.66 -5.02 -11.82
N ILE A 158 5.64 -4.24 -12.91
CA ILE A 158 5.29 -4.75 -14.26
C ILE A 158 6.28 -5.81 -14.76
N GLN A 159 7.55 -5.70 -14.35
CA GLN A 159 8.62 -6.65 -14.72
C GLN A 159 8.76 -7.81 -13.73
N SER A 160 7.95 -7.85 -12.69
CA SER A 160 8.02 -8.90 -11.68
C SER A 160 7.56 -10.26 -12.21
N ASN A 161 7.91 -11.30 -11.47
CA ASN A 161 7.49 -12.68 -11.79
C ASN A 161 6.01 -12.96 -11.46
N ASN A 162 5.32 -12.05 -10.80
CA ASN A 162 3.88 -12.19 -10.54
C ASN A 162 3.08 -11.64 -11.72
N VAL A 163 2.81 -12.53 -12.69
CA VAL A 163 2.14 -12.17 -13.96
C VAL A 163 0.78 -11.53 -13.72
N GLU A 164 0.01 -11.99 -12.73
CA GLU A 164 -1.34 -11.49 -12.47
C GLU A 164 -1.31 -10.04 -11.97
N ILE A 165 -0.45 -9.74 -11.00
CA ILE A 165 -0.29 -8.36 -10.47
C ILE A 165 0.34 -7.45 -11.54
N ALA A 166 1.32 -7.96 -12.29
CA ALA A 166 1.95 -7.22 -13.39
C ALA A 166 0.91 -6.83 -14.46
N ASP A 167 0.02 -7.73 -14.82
CA ASP A 167 -1.03 -7.47 -15.83
C ASP A 167 -2.11 -6.51 -15.32
N LEU A 168 -2.45 -6.56 -14.03
CA LEU A 168 -3.32 -5.55 -13.43
C LEU A 168 -2.71 -4.15 -13.56
N LEU A 169 -1.43 -4.03 -13.25
CA LEU A 169 -0.75 -2.74 -13.30
C LEU A 169 -0.56 -2.23 -14.74
N LYS A 170 -0.27 -3.13 -15.70
CA LYS A 170 -0.27 -2.78 -17.14
C LYS A 170 -1.63 -2.23 -17.58
N LYS A 171 -2.74 -2.87 -17.16
CA LYS A 171 -4.09 -2.36 -17.48
C LYS A 171 -4.32 -0.98 -16.87
N PHE A 172 -3.92 -0.77 -15.62
CA PHE A 172 -4.00 0.55 -14.97
C PHE A 172 -3.23 1.62 -15.77
N THR A 173 -2.00 1.36 -16.21
CA THR A 173 -1.21 2.35 -16.97
C THR A 173 -1.82 2.69 -18.32
N GLN A 174 -2.69 1.83 -18.85
CA GLN A 174 -3.39 2.05 -20.12
C GLN A 174 -4.71 2.80 -19.99
N LEU A 175 -5.22 3.01 -18.77
CA LEU A 175 -6.42 3.78 -18.53
C LEU A 175 -6.27 5.21 -19.08
N GLU A 176 -7.36 5.75 -19.61
CA GLU A 176 -7.39 7.11 -20.14
C GLU A 176 -7.09 8.16 -19.06
N THR A 177 -7.56 7.93 -17.84
CA THR A 177 -7.29 8.74 -16.65
C THR A 177 -5.80 8.76 -16.33
N SER A 178 -5.14 7.59 -16.32
CA SER A 178 -3.69 7.46 -16.09
C SER A 178 -2.90 8.20 -17.15
N LYS A 179 -3.18 7.96 -18.43
CA LYS A 179 -2.51 8.63 -19.56
C LYS A 179 -2.63 10.17 -19.46
N LYS A 180 -3.83 10.67 -19.22
CA LYS A 180 -4.05 12.13 -19.07
C LYS A 180 -3.27 12.70 -17.90
N THR A 181 -3.30 12.03 -16.74
CA THR A 181 -2.57 12.46 -15.56
C THR A 181 -1.07 12.51 -15.82
N PHE A 182 -0.48 11.46 -16.38
CA PHE A 182 0.97 11.40 -16.56
C PHE A 182 1.46 12.30 -17.70
N ASN A 183 0.70 12.46 -18.77
CA ASN A 183 1.00 13.47 -19.79
C ASN A 183 1.05 14.89 -19.17
N PHE A 184 0.13 15.20 -18.26
CA PHE A 184 0.13 16.48 -17.58
C PHE A 184 1.29 16.61 -16.57
N VAL A 185 1.66 15.55 -15.86
CA VAL A 185 2.87 15.53 -15.01
C VAL A 185 4.11 15.83 -15.83
N GLU A 186 4.27 15.19 -16.98
CA GLU A 186 5.39 15.45 -17.90
C GLU A 186 5.41 16.88 -18.42
N GLU A 187 4.25 17.38 -18.83
CA GLU A 187 4.11 18.78 -19.24
C GLU A 187 4.51 19.72 -18.10
N SER A 188 4.09 19.42 -16.87
CA SER A 188 4.45 20.20 -15.69
C SER A 188 5.96 20.24 -15.42
N ILE A 189 6.68 19.20 -15.79
CA ILE A 189 8.14 19.14 -15.67
C ILE A 189 8.84 19.93 -16.79
N ARG A 190 8.28 19.89 -18.01
CA ARG A 190 8.89 20.51 -19.20
C ARG A 190 8.59 22.01 -19.31
N SER A 191 7.37 22.43 -18.97
CA SER A 191 6.87 23.79 -19.18
C SER A 191 6.97 24.63 -17.90
N GLU A 192 7.36 25.88 -18.05
CA GLU A 192 7.30 26.91 -16.99
C GLU A 192 5.88 27.48 -16.85
N ASN A 193 5.15 27.55 -17.97
CA ASN A 193 3.78 28.07 -18.02
C ASN A 193 2.77 26.93 -18.17
N LEU A 194 2.26 26.45 -17.06
CA LEU A 194 1.15 25.50 -17.04
C LEU A 194 -0.18 26.22 -17.24
N ILE A 195 -0.93 25.80 -18.25
CA ILE A 195 -2.28 26.31 -18.54
C ILE A 195 -3.26 25.16 -18.31
N LEU A 196 -3.54 24.87 -17.04
CA LEU A 196 -4.63 23.96 -16.66
C LEU A 196 -5.38 24.56 -15.49
N ASP A 197 -6.70 24.41 -15.50
CA ASP A 197 -7.54 24.70 -14.35
C ASP A 197 -7.16 23.79 -13.17
N PRO A 198 -6.80 24.35 -12.00
CA PRO A 198 -6.46 23.58 -10.81
C PRO A 198 -7.52 22.55 -10.42
N SER A 199 -8.81 22.90 -10.57
CA SER A 199 -9.92 21.99 -10.26
C SER A 199 -9.95 20.79 -11.20
N LYS A 200 -9.63 20.99 -12.48
CA LYS A 200 -9.54 19.92 -13.47
C LYS A 200 -8.37 18.99 -13.21
N TRP A 201 -7.21 19.55 -12.84
CA TRP A 201 -6.06 18.75 -12.40
C TRP A 201 -6.41 17.90 -11.18
N PHE A 202 -7.00 18.52 -10.15
CA PHE A 202 -7.37 17.82 -8.92
C PHE A 202 -8.36 16.68 -9.20
N SER A 203 -9.36 16.91 -10.05
CA SER A 203 -10.34 15.89 -10.43
C SER A 203 -9.68 14.70 -11.15
N ILE A 204 -8.90 14.95 -12.21
CA ILE A 204 -8.26 13.89 -13.01
C ILE A 204 -7.27 13.09 -12.17
N SER A 205 -6.40 13.76 -11.41
CA SER A 205 -5.41 13.09 -10.57
C SER A 205 -6.05 12.31 -9.41
N THR A 206 -7.15 12.80 -8.84
CA THR A 206 -7.93 12.06 -7.84
C THR A 206 -8.51 10.79 -8.42
N GLN A 207 -9.12 10.86 -9.61
CA GLN A 207 -9.65 9.69 -10.29
C GLN A 207 -8.55 8.65 -10.55
N THR A 208 -7.38 9.07 -11.01
CA THR A 208 -6.23 8.17 -11.22
C THR A 208 -5.76 7.52 -9.92
N ILE A 209 -5.77 8.24 -8.80
CA ILE A 209 -5.46 7.70 -7.48
C ILE A 209 -6.52 6.67 -7.05
N ASP A 210 -7.79 6.93 -7.30
CA ASP A 210 -8.88 6.00 -7.00
C ASP A 210 -8.81 4.75 -7.88
N ASP A 211 -8.47 4.88 -9.17
CA ASP A 211 -8.22 3.75 -10.08
C ASP A 211 -7.03 2.91 -9.59
N LEU A 212 -5.94 3.53 -9.14
CA LEU A 212 -4.80 2.83 -8.55
C LEU A 212 -5.15 2.15 -7.21
N GLN A 213 -6.03 2.77 -6.41
CA GLN A 213 -6.56 2.15 -5.19
C GLN A 213 -7.38 0.89 -5.50
N ALA A 214 -8.21 0.93 -6.53
CA ALA A 214 -8.95 -0.25 -6.99
C ALA A 214 -7.99 -1.36 -7.46
N THR A 215 -6.92 -0.99 -8.16
CA THR A 215 -5.84 -1.91 -8.55
C THR A 215 -5.13 -2.51 -7.33
N CYS A 216 -4.82 -1.69 -6.31
CA CYS A 216 -4.28 -2.18 -5.02
C CYS A 216 -5.21 -3.19 -4.35
N ALA A 217 -6.52 -2.93 -4.34
CA ALA A 217 -7.49 -3.84 -3.73
C ALA A 217 -7.54 -5.19 -4.45
N GLN A 218 -7.48 -5.19 -5.79
CA GLN A 218 -7.42 -6.42 -6.57
C GLN A 218 -6.10 -7.17 -6.35
N ALA A 219 -4.97 -6.48 -6.31
CA ALA A 219 -3.67 -7.09 -6.01
C ALA A 219 -3.62 -7.70 -4.60
N LEU A 220 -4.28 -7.08 -3.60
CA LEU A 220 -4.44 -7.66 -2.27
C LEU A 220 -5.25 -8.96 -2.28
N LEU A 221 -6.32 -9.04 -3.08
CA LEU A 221 -7.10 -10.27 -3.21
C LEU A 221 -6.27 -11.39 -3.82
N ILE A 222 -5.54 -11.11 -4.91
CA ILE A 222 -4.62 -12.10 -5.53
C ILE A 222 -3.58 -12.57 -4.53
N SER A 223 -2.98 -11.66 -3.77
CA SER A 223 -1.98 -12.00 -2.75
C SER A 223 -2.59 -12.86 -1.64
N SER A 224 -3.80 -12.54 -1.18
CA SER A 224 -4.53 -13.31 -0.17
C SER A 224 -4.86 -14.72 -0.65
N ASP A 225 -5.32 -14.88 -1.89
CA ASP A 225 -5.63 -16.17 -2.49
C ASP A 225 -4.37 -17.02 -2.64
N THR A 226 -3.26 -16.42 -3.06
CA THR A 226 -1.95 -17.10 -3.14
C THR A 226 -1.52 -17.61 -1.76
N LEU A 227 -1.60 -16.76 -0.72
CA LEU A 227 -1.27 -17.15 0.65
C LEU A 227 -2.16 -18.30 1.17
N ASN A 228 -3.47 -18.24 0.94
CA ASN A 228 -4.41 -19.28 1.37
C ASN A 228 -4.14 -20.62 0.67
N ASN A 229 -3.84 -20.59 -0.63
CA ASN A 229 -3.51 -21.78 -1.40
C ASN A 229 -2.22 -22.41 -0.90
N SER A 230 -1.18 -21.62 -0.64
CA SER A 230 0.09 -22.09 -0.12
C SER A 230 -0.03 -22.64 1.29
N ALA A 231 -0.80 -22.00 2.17
CA ALA A 231 -1.09 -22.50 3.51
C ALA A 231 -1.82 -23.87 3.45
N THR A 232 -2.81 -23.99 2.57
CA THR A 232 -3.56 -25.24 2.38
C THR A 232 -2.67 -26.35 1.84
N GLN A 233 -1.77 -26.02 0.90
CA GLN A 233 -0.79 -26.97 0.38
C GLN A 233 0.19 -27.43 1.47
N ALA A 234 0.75 -26.50 2.26
CA ALA A 234 1.66 -26.82 3.35
C ALA A 234 1.01 -27.76 4.40
N ILE A 235 -0.26 -27.52 4.73
CA ILE A 235 -1.02 -28.42 5.63
C ILE A 235 -1.15 -29.83 5.00
N ARG A 236 -1.49 -29.91 3.72
CA ARG A 236 -1.63 -31.18 3.00
C ARG A 236 -0.31 -31.95 2.98
N ASP A 237 0.78 -31.27 2.65
CA ASP A 237 2.12 -31.86 2.61
C ASP A 237 2.55 -32.34 4.00
N SER A 238 2.30 -31.53 5.04
CA SER A 238 2.56 -31.92 6.43
C SER A 238 1.78 -33.19 6.86
N LEU A 239 0.49 -33.26 6.50
CA LEU A 239 -0.31 -34.48 6.77
C LEU A 239 0.22 -35.69 6.00
N PHE A 240 0.61 -35.51 4.73
CA PHE A 240 1.21 -36.58 3.94
C PHE A 240 2.49 -37.12 4.59
N PHE A 241 3.39 -36.23 5.03
CA PHE A 241 4.60 -36.63 5.75
C PHE A 241 4.29 -37.34 7.07
N LEU A 242 3.27 -36.90 7.82
CA LEU A 242 2.85 -37.53 9.04
C LEU A 242 2.37 -38.97 8.78
N PHE A 243 1.47 -39.18 7.81
CA PHE A 243 0.98 -40.49 7.43
C PHE A 243 2.10 -41.41 6.93
N PHE A 244 3.03 -40.87 6.14
CA PHE A 244 4.18 -41.61 5.64
C PHE A 244 5.09 -42.10 6.77
N ASN A 245 5.38 -41.22 7.75
CA ASN A 245 6.17 -41.61 8.93
C ASN A 245 5.47 -42.67 9.78
N ILE A 246 4.16 -42.58 9.96
CA ILE A 246 3.37 -43.62 10.67
C ILE A 246 3.44 -44.94 9.92
N ALA A 247 3.28 -44.96 8.60
CA ALA A 247 3.36 -46.19 7.80
C ALA A 247 4.74 -46.85 7.89
N ILE A 248 5.82 -46.03 7.79
CA ILE A 248 7.19 -46.55 7.99
C ILE A 248 7.36 -47.15 9.39
N SER A 249 6.87 -46.50 10.44
CA SER A 249 6.97 -46.95 11.81
C SER A 249 6.25 -48.28 11.99
N ILE A 250 5.07 -48.48 11.38
CA ILE A 250 4.34 -49.76 11.40
C ILE A 250 5.13 -50.87 10.70
N ILE A 251 5.74 -50.56 9.54
CA ILE A 251 6.56 -51.53 8.81
C ILE A 251 7.76 -51.95 9.64
N ILE A 252 8.46 -51.02 10.27
CA ILE A 252 9.61 -51.32 11.15
C ILE A 252 9.16 -52.16 12.33
N ALA A 253 8.06 -51.84 13.00
CA ALA A 253 7.52 -52.61 14.10
C ALA A 253 7.18 -54.05 13.68
N PHE A 254 6.57 -54.21 12.49
CA PHE A 254 6.28 -55.55 11.94
C PHE A 254 7.55 -56.36 11.72
N PHE A 255 8.60 -55.77 11.14
CA PHE A 255 9.89 -56.48 10.96
C PHE A 255 10.54 -56.86 12.29
N VAL A 256 10.53 -55.97 13.29
CA VAL A 256 11.07 -56.23 14.61
C VAL A 256 10.32 -57.41 15.27
N ILE A 257 8.99 -57.37 15.23
CA ILE A 257 8.17 -58.46 15.77
C ILE A 257 8.48 -59.78 15.06
N THR A 258 8.59 -59.79 13.73
CA THR A 258 8.89 -60.98 12.94
C THR A 258 10.27 -61.55 13.30
N ILE A 259 11.29 -60.70 13.46
CA ILE A 259 12.64 -61.14 13.86
C ILE A 259 12.62 -61.71 15.27
N VAL A 260 11.96 -61.04 16.23
CA VAL A 260 11.84 -61.54 17.61
C VAL A 260 11.16 -62.91 17.64
N TYR A 261 10.06 -63.07 16.92
CA TYR A 261 9.38 -64.34 16.82
C TYR A 261 10.24 -65.44 16.18
N SER A 262 10.98 -65.10 15.13
CA SER A 262 11.82 -66.09 14.41
C SER A 262 13.07 -66.50 15.17
N VAL A 263 13.60 -65.67 16.05
CA VAL A 263 14.82 -65.95 16.82
C VAL A 263 14.53 -66.52 18.23
N TYR A 264 13.55 -65.92 18.93
CA TYR A 264 13.25 -66.35 20.32
C TYR A 264 12.43 -67.64 20.42
N PHE A 265 11.44 -67.84 19.55
CA PHE A 265 10.55 -69.00 19.64
C PHE A 265 11.23 -70.40 19.41
N PRO A 266 12.26 -70.52 18.54
CA PRO A 266 12.99 -71.75 18.40
C PRO A 266 13.96 -72.07 19.56
N LEU A 267 14.32 -71.13 20.40
CA LEU A 267 15.28 -71.28 21.50
C LEU A 267 14.62 -71.81 22.82
N GLU A 268 13.29 -71.77 22.90
CA GLU A 268 12.53 -72.28 24.04
C GLU A 268 12.10 -73.75 23.89
N LYS A 269 12.52 -74.40 22.81
CA LYS A 269 12.36 -75.86 22.63
C LYS A 269 13.70 -76.55 22.77
#